data_924f10497520b185f814ace3d66eb86c
#
_entry.id   924f10497520b185f814ace3d66eb86c
#
_cell.length_a   1.000
_cell.length_b   1.000
_cell.length_c   1.000
_cell.angle_alpha   90.00
_cell.angle_beta   90.00
_cell.angle_gamma   90.00
#
_symmetry.space_group_name_H-M   'P 1'
#
loop_
_entity.id
_entity.type
_entity.pdbx_description
1 polymer ?
#
loop_
_entity_poly.entity_id
_entity_poly.type
_entity_poly.pdbx_seq_one_letter_code
_entity_poly.pdbx_strand_id
1 'polypeptide(L)'
;MKKFMVLHLLTWIWLCGVAHSGRPASVNIGAVFSFDSIIGRAAKTAMEMAVSDVNEDPTVLMGTKLNLIMKDAMCNAFLGSIGAFQVLEKGVAAIIGPQSSAVAHTVSQIADALQVPLVSYAATDPTLSSLQFPFFIRTTQSDLAQMTAMADIIDFHGWKEVIVVFLDDDYGRNGLSALSDELEKRKLKISYKLPLSIKFDLDEITNLLNQSKVVGPRVYVVHVNPDPRLRIFFIAHKLQMMAKDYVWLVTDWLSATLDSLSPVNQTSFSVLQGVVGLRQHIPDSSKKRAFVSRWIKMQKEGLANTGLNSYGIYAYDTVWAVARAIDIFIKVHNNITFSLPDNYNLSHTVGIGILLDKLKIFAGGSDLVDILLQSNFTGVSGQLHFNSDRSIVSGGYDIINVNQMGISGVGFWSNNSGFSVVPPTALKKRKYNRFSQDQKLGKVIWPGGVTDQPRGWVIADNTKPLRIGVPKRASFVEFVTELPDSHQIQGYCIDVFKKALEFIPYEVPFVFKPFGNGKENPNYDALVKMVDENVYDAVVGDIAIVTNRTMIVDFSQPFASSSLVIVAPINKARSNAWVFLQPFTADMWCATAASFLVVGVVIWILEHRVNNDFRGPPKKQLLTMLM
;
A
#
# COMPACT_ATOMS: atom_id res chain seq x y z
N MET A 1 -2.92 -48.15 -74.08
CA MET A 1 -3.77 -47.83 -72.88
C MET A 1 -3.06 -48.05 -71.57
N LYS A 2 -2.38 -49.16 -71.26
CA LYS A 2 -1.75 -49.39 -69.93
C LYS A 2 -0.66 -48.37 -69.55
N LYS A 3 0.15 -47.85 -70.50
CA LYS A 3 1.20 -46.85 -70.21
C LYS A 3 0.65 -45.44 -69.90
N PHE A 4 -0.51 -45.08 -70.45
CA PHE A 4 -1.21 -43.79 -70.12
C PHE A 4 -1.88 -43.81 -68.72
N MET A 5 -2.39 -44.96 -68.34
CA MET A 5 -3.02 -45.13 -67.00
C MET A 5 -1.98 -45.06 -65.84
N VAL A 6 -0.79 -45.62 -66.07
CA VAL A 6 0.31 -45.56 -65.09
C VAL A 6 0.86 -44.11 -64.94
N LEU A 7 0.95 -43.38 -66.08
CA LEU A 7 1.40 -41.98 -66.04
C LEU A 7 0.36 -41.07 -65.30
N HIS A 8 -0.92 -41.29 -65.52
CA HIS A 8 -2.00 -40.57 -64.76
C HIS A 8 -2.05 -40.98 -63.29
N LEU A 9 -1.78 -42.23 -62.93
CA LEU A 9 -1.69 -42.66 -61.56
C LEU A 9 -0.49 -42.04 -60.83
N LEU A 10 0.68 -41.96 -61.52
CA LEU A 10 1.88 -41.33 -61.00
C LEU A 10 1.74 -39.79 -60.88
N THR A 11 1.04 -39.14 -61.81
CA THR A 11 0.73 -37.68 -61.68
C THR A 11 -0.31 -37.43 -60.61
N TRP A 12 -1.28 -38.34 -60.40
CA TRP A 12 -2.22 -38.25 -59.28
C TRP A 12 -1.56 -38.48 -57.92
N ILE A 13 -0.65 -39.46 -57.83
CA ILE A 13 0.17 -39.67 -56.62
C ILE A 13 1.10 -38.48 -56.36
N TRP A 14 1.64 -37.88 -57.43
CA TRP A 14 2.45 -36.68 -57.30
C TRP A 14 1.65 -35.43 -56.91
N LEU A 15 0.44 -35.25 -57.46
CA LEU A 15 -0.50 -34.19 -57.06
C LEU A 15 -1.11 -34.40 -55.66
N CYS A 16 -1.38 -35.63 -55.23
CA CYS A 16 -1.77 -35.95 -53.88
C CYS A 16 -0.64 -35.86 -52.86
N GLY A 17 0.64 -36.01 -53.31
CA GLY A 17 1.84 -35.85 -52.48
C GLY A 17 2.22 -34.40 -52.20
N VAL A 18 1.62 -33.41 -52.92
CA VAL A 18 1.94 -31.98 -52.76
C VAL A 18 0.94 -31.25 -51.87
N ALA A 19 -0.14 -31.90 -51.40
CA ALA A 19 -1.11 -31.32 -50.46
C ALA A 19 -0.89 -31.80 -49.02
N HIS A 20 0.33 -32.09 -48.59
CA HIS A 20 0.67 -32.07 -47.19
C HIS A 20 0.93 -30.58 -46.85
N SER A 21 -0.10 -29.89 -46.36
CA SER A 21 0.12 -28.68 -45.60
C SER A 21 0.88 -29.10 -44.34
N GLY A 22 2.19 -29.17 -44.45
CA GLY A 22 3.06 -29.56 -43.36
C GLY A 22 2.90 -28.53 -42.23
N ARG A 23 2.97 -28.99 -41.02
CA ARG A 23 3.06 -28.09 -39.85
C ARG A 23 4.11 -27.00 -40.13
N PRO A 24 3.89 -25.76 -39.64
CA PRO A 24 4.88 -24.70 -39.81
C PRO A 24 6.21 -25.10 -39.17
N ALA A 25 7.33 -24.84 -39.88
CA ALA A 25 8.67 -25.17 -39.38
C ALA A 25 9.00 -24.39 -38.07
N SER A 26 8.42 -23.22 -37.90
CA SER A 26 8.57 -22.42 -36.68
C SER A 26 7.36 -21.57 -36.41
N VAL A 27 7.14 -21.25 -35.12
CA VAL A 27 6.10 -20.33 -34.62
C VAL A 27 6.73 -19.30 -33.70
N ASN A 28 6.36 -18.04 -33.90
CA ASN A 28 6.84 -16.95 -33.07
C ASN A 28 5.84 -16.65 -31.96
N ILE A 29 6.37 -16.43 -30.76
CA ILE A 29 5.65 -15.83 -29.63
C ILE A 29 6.38 -14.54 -29.24
N GLY A 30 5.63 -13.50 -28.88
CA GLY A 30 6.17 -12.25 -28.37
C GLY A 30 6.25 -12.26 -26.84
N ALA A 31 7.15 -11.47 -26.28
CA ALA A 31 7.11 -11.14 -24.86
C ALA A 31 7.44 -9.66 -24.65
N VAL A 32 6.59 -8.97 -23.88
CA VAL A 32 6.74 -7.54 -23.60
C VAL A 32 6.72 -7.35 -22.08
N PHE A 33 7.85 -6.97 -21.50
CA PHE A 33 7.99 -6.77 -20.06
C PHE A 33 9.26 -5.97 -19.74
N SER A 34 9.43 -5.53 -18.50
CA SER A 34 10.60 -4.72 -18.11
C SER A 34 11.74 -5.61 -17.62
N PHE A 35 12.81 -5.67 -18.39
CA PHE A 35 13.92 -6.62 -18.19
C PHE A 35 14.67 -6.42 -16.87
N ASP A 36 14.89 -5.17 -16.45
CA ASP A 36 15.69 -4.84 -15.26
C ASP A 36 14.88 -4.82 -13.94
N SER A 37 13.56 -5.02 -14.00
CA SER A 37 12.75 -5.12 -12.80
C SER A 37 13.02 -6.44 -12.04
N ILE A 38 12.69 -6.47 -10.75
CA ILE A 38 12.80 -7.68 -9.91
C ILE A 38 12.05 -8.85 -10.52
N ILE A 39 10.81 -8.61 -10.98
CA ILE A 39 9.98 -9.64 -11.62
C ILE A 39 10.55 -10.00 -12.99
N GLY A 40 10.93 -9.00 -13.78
CA GLY A 40 11.35 -9.20 -15.17
C GLY A 40 12.64 -9.99 -15.32
N ARG A 41 13.64 -9.77 -14.45
CA ARG A 41 14.89 -10.56 -14.48
C ARG A 41 14.62 -12.05 -14.28
N ALA A 42 13.79 -12.40 -13.30
CA ALA A 42 13.40 -13.78 -13.06
C ALA A 42 12.57 -14.35 -14.21
N ALA A 43 11.61 -13.58 -14.72
CA ALA A 43 10.76 -13.99 -15.84
C ALA A 43 11.55 -14.22 -17.14
N LYS A 44 12.51 -13.34 -17.46
CA LYS A 44 13.37 -13.48 -18.65
C LYS A 44 14.08 -14.84 -18.67
N THR A 45 14.83 -15.12 -17.62
CA THR A 45 15.55 -16.40 -17.49
C THR A 45 14.59 -17.59 -17.52
N ALA A 46 13.45 -17.50 -16.85
CA ALA A 46 12.45 -18.56 -16.81
C ALA A 46 11.80 -18.83 -18.19
N MET A 47 11.50 -17.77 -18.96
CA MET A 47 10.95 -17.92 -20.32
C MET A 47 11.98 -18.52 -21.28
N GLU A 48 13.25 -18.10 -21.20
CA GLU A 48 14.33 -18.67 -22.01
C GLU A 48 14.52 -20.17 -21.72
N MET A 49 14.49 -20.56 -20.43
CA MET A 49 14.49 -21.97 -20.01
C MET A 49 13.30 -22.74 -20.56
N ALA A 50 12.09 -22.16 -20.46
CA ALA A 50 10.87 -22.82 -20.91
C ALA A 50 10.87 -23.04 -22.43
N VAL A 51 11.33 -22.08 -23.21
CA VAL A 51 11.43 -22.22 -24.69
C VAL A 51 12.45 -23.30 -25.06
N SER A 52 13.58 -23.38 -24.36
CA SER A 52 14.53 -24.49 -24.55
C SER A 52 13.88 -25.84 -24.26
N ASP A 53 13.22 -25.95 -23.13
CA ASP A 53 12.58 -27.19 -22.68
C ASP A 53 11.43 -27.61 -23.61
N VAL A 54 10.62 -26.65 -24.11
CA VAL A 54 9.57 -26.91 -25.12
C VAL A 54 10.15 -27.41 -26.44
N ASN A 55 11.26 -26.80 -26.90
CA ASN A 55 11.90 -27.20 -28.14
C ASN A 55 12.61 -28.57 -28.07
N GLU A 56 12.94 -29.01 -26.84
CA GLU A 56 13.55 -30.32 -26.58
C GLU A 56 12.49 -31.42 -26.32
N ASP A 57 11.24 -31.03 -25.96
CA ASP A 57 10.16 -31.97 -25.66
C ASP A 57 9.55 -32.57 -26.95
N PRO A 58 9.66 -33.89 -27.16
CA PRO A 58 9.11 -34.53 -28.34
C PRO A 58 7.58 -34.61 -28.39
N THR A 59 6.89 -34.23 -27.31
CA THR A 59 5.43 -34.38 -27.19
C THR A 59 4.65 -33.11 -27.52
N VAL A 60 5.30 -31.95 -27.50
CA VAL A 60 4.69 -30.64 -27.76
C VAL A 60 5.37 -29.98 -28.94
N LEU A 61 4.61 -29.41 -29.87
CA LEU A 61 5.08 -28.73 -31.09
C LEU A 61 6.02 -29.61 -31.96
N MET A 62 5.77 -30.93 -31.99
CA MET A 62 6.63 -31.88 -32.73
C MET A 62 6.87 -31.42 -34.17
N GLY A 63 8.12 -31.17 -34.50
CA GLY A 63 8.55 -30.68 -35.83
C GLY A 63 8.36 -29.16 -36.05
N THR A 64 7.89 -28.42 -35.05
CA THR A 64 7.72 -26.96 -35.11
C THR A 64 8.58 -26.31 -34.04
N LYS A 65 9.50 -25.42 -34.38
CA LYS A 65 10.35 -24.69 -33.43
C LYS A 65 9.61 -23.49 -32.85
N LEU A 66 9.56 -23.37 -31.53
CA LEU A 66 9.08 -22.18 -30.84
C LEU A 66 10.16 -21.11 -30.76
N ASN A 67 9.90 -19.92 -31.29
CA ASN A 67 10.79 -18.77 -31.21
C ASN A 67 10.20 -17.71 -30.27
N LEU A 68 11.02 -17.19 -29.37
CA LEU A 68 10.62 -16.13 -28.41
C LEU A 68 11.26 -14.80 -28.83
N ILE A 69 10.42 -13.77 -29.04
CA ILE A 69 10.82 -12.42 -29.39
C ILE A 69 10.52 -11.51 -28.23
N MET A 70 11.55 -11.04 -27.51
CA MET A 70 11.38 -10.21 -26.31
C MET A 70 11.62 -8.74 -26.60
N LYS A 71 10.81 -7.86 -25.96
CA LYS A 71 10.95 -6.40 -25.98
C LYS A 71 10.83 -5.83 -24.58
N ASP A 72 11.70 -4.86 -24.30
CA ASP A 72 11.74 -4.18 -23.01
C ASP A 72 10.72 -3.04 -22.95
N ALA A 73 9.81 -3.10 -22.00
CA ALA A 73 8.82 -2.06 -21.74
C ALA A 73 9.32 -0.96 -20.77
N MET A 74 10.48 -1.15 -20.12
CA MET A 74 11.09 -0.19 -19.16
C MET A 74 10.10 0.37 -18.11
N CYS A 75 9.14 -0.43 -17.65
CA CYS A 75 8.04 0.00 -16.76
C CYS A 75 7.28 1.23 -17.27
N ASN A 76 7.16 1.39 -18.58
CA ASN A 76 6.52 2.52 -19.23
C ASN A 76 5.49 2.03 -20.26
N ALA A 77 4.22 2.47 -20.11
CA ALA A 77 3.13 2.01 -20.97
C ALA A 77 3.33 2.39 -22.44
N PHE A 78 3.87 3.57 -22.72
CA PHE A 78 4.16 4.00 -24.10
C PHE A 78 5.26 3.13 -24.74
N LEU A 79 6.36 2.88 -24.03
CA LEU A 79 7.44 2.00 -24.52
C LEU A 79 6.96 0.55 -24.65
N GLY A 80 6.09 0.11 -23.72
CA GLY A 80 5.43 -1.19 -23.80
C GLY A 80 4.56 -1.33 -25.06
N SER A 81 3.84 -0.28 -25.45
CA SER A 81 3.05 -0.25 -26.69
C SER A 81 3.96 -0.36 -27.93
N ILE A 82 5.06 0.40 -27.97
CA ILE A 82 6.04 0.30 -29.05
C ILE A 82 6.61 -1.11 -29.12
N GLY A 83 6.97 -1.71 -27.97
CA GLY A 83 7.43 -3.08 -27.89
C GLY A 83 6.40 -4.09 -28.41
N ALA A 84 5.12 -3.89 -28.07
CA ALA A 84 4.02 -4.72 -28.56
C ALA A 84 3.89 -4.64 -30.10
N PHE A 85 3.89 -3.45 -30.69
CA PHE A 85 3.89 -3.31 -32.15
C PHE A 85 5.10 -4.00 -32.81
N GLN A 86 6.29 -3.85 -32.23
CA GLN A 86 7.51 -4.48 -32.77
C GLN A 86 7.47 -6.01 -32.74
N VAL A 87 6.83 -6.65 -31.76
CA VAL A 87 6.67 -8.11 -31.74
C VAL A 87 5.55 -8.53 -32.69
N LEU A 88 4.45 -7.76 -32.78
CA LEU A 88 3.32 -8.04 -33.67
C LEU A 88 3.71 -7.98 -35.17
N GLU A 89 4.60 -7.06 -35.55
CA GLU A 89 5.18 -7.01 -36.91
C GLU A 89 5.87 -8.31 -37.32
N LYS A 90 6.32 -9.13 -36.37
CA LYS A 90 6.98 -10.41 -36.61
C LYS A 90 6.01 -11.58 -36.78
N GLY A 91 4.71 -11.33 -36.74
CA GLY A 91 3.68 -12.37 -36.83
C GLY A 91 3.75 -13.33 -35.65
N VAL A 92 3.48 -12.86 -34.46
CA VAL A 92 3.44 -13.68 -33.24
C VAL A 92 2.03 -14.24 -33.01
N ALA A 93 1.95 -15.50 -32.60
CA ALA A 93 0.69 -16.17 -32.31
C ALA A 93 0.11 -15.78 -30.93
N ALA A 94 0.96 -15.34 -30.00
CA ALA A 94 0.57 -14.86 -28.69
C ALA A 94 1.64 -13.90 -28.15
N ILE A 95 1.27 -13.02 -27.21
CA ILE A 95 2.19 -12.16 -26.46
C ILE A 95 2.17 -12.59 -25.00
N ILE A 96 3.34 -12.84 -24.41
CA ILE A 96 3.54 -13.12 -22.99
C ILE A 96 3.88 -11.84 -22.24
N GLY A 97 3.24 -11.63 -21.08
CA GLY A 97 3.30 -10.38 -20.33
C GLY A 97 2.11 -9.48 -20.65
N PRO A 98 2.20 -8.17 -20.37
CA PRO A 98 3.23 -7.51 -19.56
C PRO A 98 3.18 -7.90 -18.08
N GLN A 99 4.25 -7.57 -17.34
CA GLN A 99 4.26 -7.75 -15.89
C GLN A 99 3.58 -6.61 -15.14
N SER A 100 3.62 -5.39 -15.69
CA SER A 100 3.00 -4.19 -15.12
C SER A 100 1.54 -4.09 -15.57
N SER A 101 0.63 -3.88 -14.63
CA SER A 101 -0.80 -3.72 -14.93
C SER A 101 -1.07 -2.49 -15.81
N ALA A 102 -0.37 -1.36 -15.56
CA ALA A 102 -0.49 -0.16 -16.39
C ALA A 102 -0.06 -0.41 -17.85
N VAL A 103 0.99 -1.18 -18.09
CA VAL A 103 1.41 -1.60 -19.42
C VAL A 103 0.39 -2.59 -20.01
N ALA A 104 -0.17 -3.48 -19.18
CA ALA A 104 -1.15 -4.47 -19.61
C ALA A 104 -2.44 -3.83 -20.13
N HIS A 105 -2.96 -2.78 -19.48
CA HIS A 105 -4.13 -2.03 -19.97
C HIS A 105 -3.93 -1.50 -21.39
N THR A 106 -2.78 -0.89 -21.65
CA THR A 106 -2.48 -0.31 -22.97
C THR A 106 -2.24 -1.38 -24.03
N VAL A 107 -1.46 -2.41 -23.69
CA VAL A 107 -1.12 -3.50 -24.64
C VAL A 107 -2.34 -4.38 -24.92
N SER A 108 -3.27 -4.54 -23.95
CA SER A 108 -4.52 -5.29 -24.15
C SER A 108 -5.38 -4.69 -25.27
N GLN A 109 -5.48 -3.36 -25.34
CA GLN A 109 -6.22 -2.69 -26.42
C GLN A 109 -5.62 -3.00 -27.81
N ILE A 110 -4.28 -3.05 -27.90
CA ILE A 110 -3.57 -3.42 -29.14
C ILE A 110 -3.82 -4.89 -29.48
N ALA A 111 -3.73 -5.76 -28.48
CA ALA A 111 -3.92 -7.19 -28.62
C ALA A 111 -5.35 -7.52 -29.06
N ASP A 112 -6.36 -6.85 -28.47
CA ASP A 112 -7.77 -7.00 -28.85
C ASP A 112 -8.01 -6.55 -30.30
N ALA A 113 -7.45 -5.39 -30.70
CA ALA A 113 -7.59 -4.88 -32.07
C ALA A 113 -6.99 -5.81 -33.13
N LEU A 114 -5.91 -6.53 -32.79
CA LEU A 114 -5.23 -7.44 -33.71
C LEU A 114 -5.57 -8.92 -33.45
N GLN A 115 -6.49 -9.17 -32.51
CA GLN A 115 -6.96 -10.51 -32.14
C GLN A 115 -5.82 -11.47 -31.73
N VAL A 116 -4.80 -10.95 -31.04
CA VAL A 116 -3.67 -11.75 -30.56
C VAL A 116 -3.81 -11.99 -29.06
N PRO A 117 -3.82 -13.24 -28.59
CA PRO A 117 -3.88 -13.53 -27.15
C PRO A 117 -2.72 -12.87 -26.38
N LEU A 118 -3.08 -12.15 -25.30
CA LEU A 118 -2.14 -11.52 -24.37
C LEU A 118 -2.18 -12.28 -23.04
N VAL A 119 -1.11 -12.99 -22.72
CA VAL A 119 -1.05 -13.90 -21.56
C VAL A 119 -0.11 -13.37 -20.52
N SER A 120 -0.66 -12.73 -19.48
CA SER A 120 0.16 -12.13 -18.41
C SER A 120 0.41 -13.10 -17.25
N TYR A 121 1.68 -13.17 -16.85
CA TYR A 121 2.14 -13.94 -15.70
C TYR A 121 2.23 -13.11 -14.41
N ALA A 122 1.99 -11.80 -14.46
CA ALA A 122 2.26 -10.93 -13.32
C ALA A 122 1.34 -9.69 -13.21
N ALA A 123 0.57 -9.32 -14.23
CA ALA A 123 -0.38 -8.21 -14.12
C ALA A 123 -1.62 -8.67 -13.34
N THR A 124 -1.76 -8.16 -12.12
CA THR A 124 -2.73 -8.65 -11.12
C THR A 124 -3.96 -7.76 -10.96
N ASP A 125 -3.98 -6.57 -11.57
CA ASP A 125 -5.06 -5.58 -11.46
C ASP A 125 -6.44 -6.21 -11.75
N PRO A 126 -7.42 -6.06 -10.83
CA PRO A 126 -8.76 -6.63 -10.99
C PRO A 126 -9.53 -6.15 -12.22
N THR A 127 -9.26 -4.92 -12.69
CA THR A 127 -9.97 -4.31 -13.83
C THR A 127 -9.54 -4.88 -15.19
N LEU A 128 -8.42 -5.62 -15.24
CA LEU A 128 -8.04 -6.41 -16.42
C LEU A 128 -8.98 -7.63 -16.55
N SER A 129 -10.24 -7.37 -16.85
CA SER A 129 -11.29 -8.39 -16.90
C SER A 129 -11.56 -8.87 -18.32
N SER A 130 -12.16 -10.06 -18.44
CA SER A 130 -12.56 -10.64 -19.72
C SER A 130 -13.66 -9.85 -20.45
N LEU A 131 -14.44 -9.05 -19.72
CA LEU A 131 -15.47 -8.18 -20.32
C LEU A 131 -14.86 -7.00 -21.06
N GLN A 132 -13.79 -6.42 -20.53
CA GLN A 132 -13.15 -5.27 -21.10
C GLN A 132 -12.06 -5.65 -22.12
N PHE A 133 -11.36 -6.75 -21.87
CA PHE A 133 -10.22 -7.21 -22.67
C PHE A 133 -10.39 -8.69 -23.06
N PRO A 134 -11.12 -8.97 -24.15
CA PRO A 134 -11.47 -10.34 -24.54
C PRO A 134 -10.27 -11.22 -24.95
N PHE A 135 -9.12 -10.65 -25.27
CA PHE A 135 -7.90 -11.39 -25.57
C PHE A 135 -6.90 -11.47 -24.42
N PHE A 136 -7.22 -10.85 -23.26
CA PHE A 136 -6.36 -10.90 -22.07
C PHE A 136 -6.62 -12.15 -21.22
N ILE A 137 -5.55 -12.87 -20.89
CA ILE A 137 -5.56 -14.06 -20.03
C ILE A 137 -4.49 -13.88 -18.96
N ARG A 138 -4.75 -14.37 -17.75
CA ARG A 138 -3.84 -14.21 -16.61
C ARG A 138 -3.46 -15.56 -16.02
N THR A 139 -2.16 -15.88 -16.03
CA THR A 139 -1.59 -17.10 -15.42
C THR A 139 -1.07 -16.86 -14.00
N THR A 140 -1.42 -15.73 -13.40
CA THR A 140 -1.22 -15.37 -12.00
C THR A 140 -2.57 -15.11 -11.33
N GLN A 141 -2.58 -14.91 -10.02
CA GLN A 141 -3.80 -14.58 -9.28
C GLN A 141 -4.15 -13.10 -9.44
N SER A 142 -5.45 -12.79 -9.45
CA SER A 142 -5.92 -11.40 -9.39
C SER A 142 -5.73 -10.82 -8.00
N ASP A 143 -5.46 -9.52 -7.92
CA ASP A 143 -5.41 -8.77 -6.66
C ASP A 143 -6.72 -8.84 -5.86
N LEU A 144 -7.84 -9.14 -6.50
CA LEU A 144 -9.10 -9.38 -5.77
C LEU A 144 -8.95 -10.48 -4.71
N ALA A 145 -8.29 -11.60 -5.05
CA ALA A 145 -8.02 -12.67 -4.09
C ALA A 145 -7.03 -12.22 -2.99
N GLN A 146 -6.02 -11.43 -3.37
CA GLN A 146 -5.03 -10.91 -2.43
C GLN A 146 -5.63 -9.91 -1.44
N MET A 147 -6.47 -8.98 -1.92
CA MET A 147 -7.14 -8.00 -1.07
C MET A 147 -8.19 -8.65 -0.17
N THR A 148 -8.82 -9.73 -0.65
CA THR A 148 -9.69 -10.55 0.19
C THR A 148 -8.92 -11.21 1.33
N ALA A 149 -7.74 -11.79 1.04
CA ALA A 149 -6.87 -12.38 2.07
C ALA A 149 -6.38 -11.31 3.08
N MET A 150 -6.03 -10.13 2.58
CA MET A 150 -5.60 -9.01 3.42
C MET A 150 -6.72 -8.54 4.35
N ALA A 151 -7.93 -8.38 3.83
CA ALA A 151 -9.10 -8.00 4.63
C ALA A 151 -9.44 -9.07 5.70
N ASP A 152 -9.30 -10.35 5.37
CA ASP A 152 -9.46 -11.43 6.34
C ASP A 152 -8.40 -11.38 7.45
N ILE A 153 -7.12 -11.07 7.14
CA ILE A 153 -6.06 -10.90 8.16
C ILE A 153 -6.44 -9.76 9.12
N ILE A 154 -6.91 -8.64 8.59
CA ILE A 154 -7.29 -7.47 9.39
C ILE A 154 -8.47 -7.81 10.31
N ASP A 155 -9.49 -8.48 9.78
CA ASP A 155 -10.67 -8.90 10.55
C ASP A 155 -10.35 -9.99 11.59
N PHE A 156 -9.51 -10.96 11.22
CA PHE A 156 -9.06 -12.03 12.14
C PHE A 156 -8.37 -11.47 13.39
N HIS A 157 -7.59 -10.41 13.23
CA HIS A 157 -6.94 -9.72 14.33
C HIS A 157 -7.83 -8.66 15.01
N GLY A 158 -9.04 -8.42 14.51
CA GLY A 158 -10.00 -7.50 15.10
C GLY A 158 -9.65 -6.02 14.95
N TRP A 159 -8.76 -5.66 14.01
CA TRP A 159 -8.47 -4.26 13.70
C TRP A 159 -9.60 -3.66 12.88
N LYS A 160 -10.11 -2.49 13.28
CA LYS A 160 -11.27 -1.86 12.65
C LYS A 160 -10.90 -0.80 11.61
N GLU A 161 -9.72 -0.24 11.74
CA GLU A 161 -9.24 0.84 10.88
C GLU A 161 -7.81 0.57 10.43
N VAL A 162 -7.54 0.90 9.17
CA VAL A 162 -6.21 0.72 8.58
C VAL A 162 -5.78 1.95 7.80
N ILE A 163 -4.48 2.12 7.65
CA ILE A 163 -3.85 3.08 6.75
C ILE A 163 -3.30 2.30 5.55
N VAL A 164 -3.53 2.78 4.34
CA VAL A 164 -3.06 2.10 3.14
C VAL A 164 -2.02 2.95 2.43
N VAL A 165 -0.83 2.40 2.25
CA VAL A 165 0.26 2.94 1.41
C VAL A 165 0.18 2.24 0.07
N PHE A 166 -0.02 2.98 -1.00
CA PHE A 166 -0.22 2.41 -2.33
C PHE A 166 0.45 3.24 -3.42
N LEU A 167 0.75 2.62 -4.55
CA LEU A 167 1.26 3.34 -5.71
C LEU A 167 0.13 4.14 -6.38
N ASP A 168 0.41 5.38 -6.77
CA ASP A 168 -0.58 6.25 -7.43
C ASP A 168 -0.64 6.00 -8.95
N ASP A 169 -0.90 4.74 -9.30
CA ASP A 169 -1.17 4.26 -10.66
C ASP A 169 -2.40 3.34 -10.69
N ASP A 170 -2.74 2.79 -11.84
CA ASP A 170 -3.91 1.90 -11.98
C ASP A 170 -3.81 0.66 -11.09
N TYR A 171 -2.62 0.06 -10.97
CA TYR A 171 -2.38 -1.08 -10.09
C TYR A 171 -2.69 -0.76 -8.62
N GLY A 172 -2.12 0.32 -8.11
CA GLY A 172 -2.31 0.69 -6.70
C GLY A 172 -3.71 1.20 -6.40
N ARG A 173 -4.31 2.01 -7.29
CA ARG A 173 -5.67 2.55 -7.11
C ARG A 173 -6.74 1.46 -7.17
N ASN A 174 -6.64 0.53 -8.11
CA ASN A 174 -7.60 -0.55 -8.27
C ASN A 174 -7.46 -1.60 -7.16
N GLY A 175 -6.23 -1.89 -6.73
CA GLY A 175 -5.96 -2.69 -5.54
C GLY A 175 -6.53 -2.07 -4.27
N LEU A 176 -6.35 -0.75 -4.08
CA LEU A 176 -6.95 0.00 -2.97
C LEU A 176 -8.49 -0.07 -2.99
N SER A 177 -9.11 0.08 -4.16
CA SER A 177 -10.57 -0.04 -4.32
C SER A 177 -11.05 -1.43 -3.93
N ALA A 178 -10.41 -2.48 -4.46
CA ALA A 178 -10.73 -3.86 -4.11
C ALA A 178 -10.58 -4.14 -2.61
N LEU A 179 -9.54 -3.61 -1.97
CA LEU A 179 -9.36 -3.71 -0.51
C LEU A 179 -10.47 -2.97 0.24
N SER A 180 -10.85 -1.77 -0.20
CA SER A 180 -11.91 -0.99 0.42
C SER A 180 -13.24 -1.73 0.41
N ASP A 181 -13.61 -2.32 -0.74
CA ASP A 181 -14.84 -3.11 -0.91
C ASP A 181 -14.84 -4.36 0.00
N GLU A 182 -13.69 -5.03 0.13
CA GLU A 182 -13.56 -6.19 0.99
C GLU A 182 -13.59 -5.85 2.49
N LEU A 183 -13.04 -4.70 2.88
CA LEU A 183 -13.11 -4.21 4.25
C LEU A 183 -14.53 -3.78 4.62
N GLU A 184 -15.25 -3.10 3.71
CA GLU A 184 -16.63 -2.68 3.94
C GLU A 184 -17.56 -3.87 4.21
N LYS A 185 -17.43 -4.97 3.46
CA LYS A 185 -18.15 -6.22 3.71
C LYS A 185 -17.99 -6.77 5.13
N ARG A 186 -16.86 -6.43 5.80
CA ARG A 186 -16.50 -6.84 7.17
C ARG A 186 -16.74 -5.73 8.21
N LYS A 187 -17.34 -4.61 7.81
CA LYS A 187 -17.53 -3.41 8.66
C LYS A 187 -16.20 -2.85 9.17
N LEU A 188 -15.17 -2.90 8.35
CA LEU A 188 -13.85 -2.33 8.56
C LEU A 188 -13.68 -1.16 7.58
N LYS A 189 -12.76 -0.24 7.86
CA LYS A 189 -12.55 0.91 6.97
C LYS A 189 -11.09 1.29 6.79
N ILE A 190 -10.83 1.98 5.70
CA ILE A 190 -9.58 2.68 5.46
C ILE A 190 -9.71 4.09 6.03
N SER A 191 -8.97 4.39 7.09
CA SER A 191 -8.99 5.71 7.74
C SER A 191 -8.12 6.73 7.02
N TYR A 192 -7.03 6.29 6.41
CA TYR A 192 -6.13 7.18 5.70
C TYR A 192 -5.46 6.49 4.50
N LYS A 193 -5.27 7.25 3.42
CA LYS A 193 -4.70 6.78 2.16
C LYS A 193 -3.43 7.55 1.87
N LEU A 194 -2.32 6.83 1.64
CA LEU A 194 -0.99 7.37 1.38
C LEU A 194 -0.57 7.03 -0.05
N PRO A 195 -0.90 7.88 -1.04
CA PRO A 195 -0.47 7.66 -2.42
C PRO A 195 1.02 7.96 -2.55
N LEU A 196 1.76 7.03 -3.13
CA LEU A 196 3.17 7.19 -3.51
C LEU A 196 3.25 7.41 -5.02
N SER A 197 4.05 8.38 -5.46
CA SER A 197 4.32 8.57 -6.87
C SER A 197 5.02 7.35 -7.49
N ILE A 198 4.91 7.14 -8.80
CA ILE A 198 5.53 5.98 -9.48
C ILE A 198 7.06 5.95 -9.28
N LYS A 199 7.68 7.11 -9.11
CA LYS A 199 9.13 7.27 -8.90
C LYS A 199 9.44 7.85 -7.51
N PHE A 200 8.65 7.45 -6.50
CA PHE A 200 8.79 7.97 -5.13
C PHE A 200 10.24 7.95 -4.63
N ASP A 201 10.62 8.98 -3.89
CA ASP A 201 11.90 9.12 -3.21
C ASP A 201 11.78 8.98 -1.69
N LEU A 202 12.88 9.17 -0.98
CA LEU A 202 12.92 9.04 0.48
C LEU A 202 12.19 10.18 1.18
N ASP A 203 12.19 11.38 0.58
CA ASP A 203 11.56 12.57 1.18
C ASP A 203 10.03 12.47 1.07
N GLU A 204 9.51 12.00 -0.07
CA GLU A 204 8.09 11.73 -0.25
C GLU A 204 7.58 10.70 0.77
N ILE A 205 8.28 9.56 0.92
CA ILE A 205 7.94 8.55 1.93
C ILE A 205 7.97 9.15 3.33
N THR A 206 9.02 9.92 3.66
CA THR A 206 9.18 10.52 5.00
C THR A 206 8.02 11.46 5.33
N ASN A 207 7.64 12.31 4.37
CA ASN A 207 6.55 13.26 4.55
C ASN A 207 5.19 12.55 4.73
N LEU A 208 4.90 11.56 3.89
CA LEU A 208 3.64 10.80 3.97
C LEU A 208 3.55 10.00 5.27
N LEU A 209 4.61 9.30 5.68
CA LEU A 209 4.60 8.54 6.92
C LEU A 209 4.49 9.45 8.15
N ASN A 210 5.15 10.62 8.17
CA ASN A 210 5.00 11.58 9.26
C ASN A 210 3.57 12.11 9.37
N GLN A 211 2.92 12.42 8.23
CA GLN A 211 1.51 12.81 8.21
C GLN A 211 0.59 11.73 8.79
N SER A 212 0.88 10.47 8.50
CA SER A 212 0.06 9.35 8.98
C SER A 212 0.16 9.10 10.48
N LYS A 213 1.26 9.50 11.13
CA LYS A 213 1.46 9.31 12.58
C LYS A 213 0.40 9.97 13.45
N VAL A 214 -0.18 11.07 12.98
CA VAL A 214 -1.19 11.85 13.74
C VAL A 214 -2.62 11.35 13.53
N VAL A 215 -2.84 10.37 12.63
CA VAL A 215 -4.19 9.92 12.27
C VAL A 215 -4.79 8.92 13.26
N GLY A 216 -3.99 8.29 14.08
CA GLY A 216 -4.44 7.36 15.12
C GLY A 216 -4.22 5.88 14.81
N PRO A 217 -4.77 5.29 13.74
CA PRO A 217 -4.50 3.89 13.41
C PRO A 217 -3.02 3.62 13.17
N ARG A 218 -2.55 2.45 13.63
CA ARG A 218 -1.15 2.03 13.46
C ARG A 218 -1.03 0.72 12.66
N VAL A 219 -2.10 0.34 11.99
CA VAL A 219 -2.14 -0.82 11.08
C VAL A 219 -1.95 -0.30 9.66
N TYR A 220 -0.83 -0.63 9.06
CA TYR A 220 -0.45 -0.20 7.72
C TYR A 220 -0.57 -1.37 6.75
N VAL A 221 -1.28 -1.16 5.66
CA VAL A 221 -1.29 -2.07 4.51
C VAL A 221 -0.45 -1.44 3.41
N VAL A 222 0.53 -2.17 2.88
CA VAL A 222 1.45 -1.66 1.85
C VAL A 222 1.26 -2.42 0.55
N HIS A 223 0.76 -1.73 -0.46
CA HIS A 223 0.49 -2.26 -1.80
C HIS A 223 1.23 -1.45 -2.86
N VAL A 224 2.44 -1.86 -3.19
CA VAL A 224 3.35 -1.17 -4.12
C VAL A 224 4.06 -2.17 -5.02
N ASN A 225 4.78 -1.68 -6.02
CA ASN A 225 5.66 -2.53 -6.82
C ASN A 225 6.90 -2.99 -6.03
N PRO A 226 7.50 -4.13 -6.39
CA PRO A 226 8.72 -4.63 -5.76
C PRO A 226 9.84 -3.58 -5.71
N ASP A 227 10.26 -3.23 -4.49
CA ASP A 227 11.34 -2.28 -4.24
C ASP A 227 12.56 -2.98 -3.62
N PRO A 228 13.67 -3.16 -4.37
CA PRO A 228 14.86 -3.85 -3.88
C PRO A 228 15.57 -3.12 -2.73
N ARG A 229 15.31 -1.83 -2.56
CA ARG A 229 15.91 -1.00 -1.51
C ARG A 229 15.07 -0.97 -0.24
N LEU A 230 13.86 -1.52 -0.26
CA LEU A 230 12.93 -1.56 0.87
C LEU A 230 12.72 -0.19 1.53
N ARG A 231 12.68 0.88 0.71
CA ARG A 231 12.74 2.29 1.14
C ARG A 231 11.65 2.65 2.16
N ILE A 232 10.44 2.13 1.99
CA ILE A 232 9.32 2.39 2.91
C ILE A 232 9.68 1.91 4.32
N PHE A 233 10.20 0.69 4.46
CA PHE A 233 10.56 0.13 5.76
C PHE A 233 11.82 0.75 6.34
N PHE A 234 12.78 1.13 5.50
CA PHE A 234 13.95 1.88 5.95
C PHE A 234 13.55 3.21 6.60
N ILE A 235 12.65 3.96 5.98
CA ILE A 235 12.12 5.21 6.54
C ILE A 235 11.22 4.94 7.74
N ALA A 236 10.34 3.94 7.69
CA ALA A 236 9.52 3.55 8.83
C ALA A 236 10.39 3.21 10.07
N HIS A 237 11.49 2.49 9.86
CA HIS A 237 12.45 2.21 10.93
C HIS A 237 13.11 3.49 11.48
N LYS A 238 13.57 4.39 10.59
CA LYS A 238 14.14 5.69 10.97
C LYS A 238 13.16 6.56 11.77
N LEU A 239 11.87 6.49 11.43
CA LEU A 239 10.79 7.21 12.09
C LEU A 239 10.25 6.48 13.34
N GLN A 240 10.89 5.39 13.79
CA GLN A 240 10.46 4.56 14.93
C GLN A 240 9.05 3.96 14.77
N MET A 241 8.61 3.75 13.53
CA MET A 241 7.31 3.13 13.22
C MET A 241 7.40 1.59 13.10
N MET A 242 8.55 1.01 13.38
CA MET A 242 8.78 -0.44 13.49
C MET A 242 8.83 -0.89 14.96
N ALA A 243 8.16 -0.13 15.85
CA ALA A 243 8.07 -0.40 17.28
C ALA A 243 6.81 -1.22 17.62
N LYS A 244 6.71 -1.63 18.88
CA LYS A 244 5.74 -2.57 19.47
C LYS A 244 4.27 -2.37 19.05
N ASP A 245 3.79 -1.13 18.86
CA ASP A 245 2.37 -0.87 18.62
C ASP A 245 1.99 -0.75 17.13
N TYR A 246 2.96 -0.87 16.24
CA TYR A 246 2.73 -0.80 14.82
C TYR A 246 2.51 -2.18 14.21
N VAL A 247 1.68 -2.21 13.17
CA VAL A 247 1.42 -3.41 12.36
C VAL A 247 1.69 -3.06 10.90
N TRP A 248 2.48 -3.90 10.23
CA TRP A 248 2.79 -3.76 8.81
C TRP A 248 2.35 -5.01 8.07
N LEU A 249 1.31 -4.87 7.27
CA LEU A 249 0.76 -5.90 6.40
C LEU A 249 1.16 -5.59 4.96
N VAL A 250 1.68 -6.55 4.24
CA VAL A 250 2.26 -6.31 2.92
C VAL A 250 1.72 -7.31 1.91
N THR A 251 1.37 -6.82 0.75
CA THR A 251 0.99 -7.67 -0.37
C THR A 251 2.18 -8.46 -0.91
N ASP A 252 2.00 -9.32 -1.87
CA ASP A 252 3.01 -10.30 -2.31
C ASP A 252 4.29 -9.72 -2.93
N TRP A 253 4.32 -8.42 -3.20
CA TRP A 253 5.51 -7.74 -3.70
C TRP A 253 6.74 -7.90 -2.79
N LEU A 254 6.52 -7.96 -1.47
CA LEU A 254 7.62 -8.14 -0.52
C LEU A 254 8.22 -9.54 -0.64
N SER A 255 7.39 -10.58 -0.74
CA SER A 255 7.88 -11.95 -0.94
C SER A 255 8.63 -12.08 -2.25
N ALA A 256 8.13 -11.49 -3.34
CA ALA A 256 8.82 -11.47 -4.62
C ALA A 256 10.17 -10.74 -4.55
N THR A 257 10.23 -9.63 -3.78
CA THR A 257 11.48 -8.90 -3.55
C THR A 257 12.49 -9.74 -2.77
N LEU A 258 12.09 -10.33 -1.64
CA LEU A 258 12.98 -11.10 -0.77
C LEU A 258 13.49 -12.38 -1.46
N ASP A 259 12.64 -13.08 -2.19
CA ASP A 259 13.00 -14.27 -2.95
C ASP A 259 14.01 -13.94 -4.07
N SER A 260 13.87 -12.79 -4.71
CA SER A 260 14.77 -12.33 -5.79
C SER A 260 16.13 -11.85 -5.27
N LEU A 261 16.19 -11.32 -4.05
CA LEU A 261 17.41 -10.84 -3.42
C LEU A 261 18.18 -11.94 -2.67
N SER A 262 17.74 -13.20 -2.75
CA SER A 262 18.37 -14.31 -2.02
C SER A 262 19.83 -14.56 -2.47
N PRO A 263 20.83 -14.58 -1.54
CA PRO A 263 20.69 -14.43 -0.08
C PRO A 263 20.43 -12.98 0.34
N VAL A 264 19.43 -12.81 1.19
CA VAL A 264 19.04 -11.48 1.71
C VAL A 264 20.04 -11.03 2.76
N ASN A 265 20.42 -9.76 2.75
CA ASN A 265 21.32 -9.18 3.74
C ASN A 265 20.65 -9.16 5.13
N GLN A 266 21.40 -9.49 6.18
CA GLN A 266 20.93 -9.53 7.56
C GLN A 266 20.38 -8.16 8.04
N THR A 267 20.93 -7.06 7.54
CA THR A 267 20.42 -5.70 7.82
C THR A 267 19.00 -5.49 7.29
N SER A 268 18.64 -6.11 6.16
CA SER A 268 17.28 -6.04 5.61
C SER A 268 16.26 -6.75 6.50
N PHE A 269 16.64 -7.89 7.10
CA PHE A 269 15.77 -8.59 8.03
C PHE A 269 15.55 -7.83 9.33
N SER A 270 16.55 -7.09 9.84
CA SER A 270 16.38 -6.24 11.03
C SER A 270 15.41 -5.10 10.81
N VAL A 271 15.44 -4.47 9.61
CA VAL A 271 14.52 -3.38 9.23
C VAL A 271 13.10 -3.90 9.00
N LEU A 272 12.94 -5.14 8.53
CA LEU A 272 11.65 -5.77 8.25
C LEU A 272 11.07 -6.56 9.42
N GLN A 273 11.73 -6.58 10.58
CA GLN A 273 11.29 -7.38 11.70
C GLN A 273 9.84 -7.09 12.08
N GLY A 274 9.02 -8.12 12.09
CA GLY A 274 7.61 -8.03 12.49
C GLY A 274 6.65 -7.78 11.33
N VAL A 275 7.14 -7.61 10.12
CA VAL A 275 6.28 -7.45 8.94
C VAL A 275 5.59 -8.78 8.63
N VAL A 276 4.29 -8.72 8.37
CA VAL A 276 3.48 -9.84 7.88
C VAL A 276 3.16 -9.62 6.42
N GLY A 277 3.45 -10.61 5.59
CA GLY A 277 3.25 -10.52 4.15
C GLY A 277 2.49 -11.71 3.59
N LEU A 278 2.01 -11.52 2.36
CA LEU A 278 1.44 -12.58 1.56
C LEU A 278 2.48 -13.09 0.57
N ARG A 279 2.43 -14.39 0.29
CA ARG A 279 3.18 -15.05 -0.79
C ARG A 279 2.21 -15.94 -1.54
N GLN A 280 2.19 -15.87 -2.86
CA GLN A 280 1.34 -16.76 -3.65
C GLN A 280 1.70 -18.22 -3.37
N HIS A 281 0.69 -19.02 -3.01
CA HIS A 281 0.90 -20.43 -2.66
C HIS A 281 1.24 -21.26 -3.90
N ILE A 282 2.43 -21.79 -3.94
CA ILE A 282 2.88 -22.73 -4.98
C ILE A 282 3.13 -24.08 -4.31
N PRO A 283 2.31 -25.11 -4.62
CA PRO A 283 2.43 -26.43 -4.00
C PRO A 283 3.83 -27.03 -4.18
N ASP A 284 4.29 -27.73 -3.16
CA ASP A 284 5.53 -28.49 -3.30
C ASP A 284 5.29 -29.72 -4.19
N SER A 285 6.10 -29.85 -5.22
CA SER A 285 6.05 -30.94 -6.18
C SER A 285 7.46 -31.37 -6.64
N SER A 286 7.56 -32.60 -7.19
CA SER A 286 8.82 -33.05 -7.79
C SER A 286 9.28 -32.15 -8.92
N LYS A 287 8.36 -31.63 -9.74
CA LYS A 287 8.65 -30.67 -10.84
C LYS A 287 9.20 -29.36 -10.29
N LYS A 288 8.57 -28.80 -9.24
CA LYS A 288 9.06 -27.57 -8.58
C LYS A 288 10.46 -27.77 -8.02
N ARG A 289 10.69 -28.85 -7.27
CA ARG A 289 12.01 -29.14 -6.70
C ARG A 289 13.09 -29.28 -7.78
N ALA A 290 12.82 -29.97 -8.86
CA ALA A 290 13.75 -30.11 -10.00
C ALA A 290 14.03 -28.75 -10.65
N PHE A 291 13.01 -27.93 -10.89
CA PHE A 291 13.15 -26.59 -11.45
C PHE A 291 13.99 -25.68 -10.54
N VAL A 292 13.70 -25.64 -9.25
CA VAL A 292 14.45 -24.85 -8.26
C VAL A 292 15.93 -25.31 -8.21
N SER A 293 16.18 -26.61 -8.24
CA SER A 293 17.56 -27.15 -8.25
C SER A 293 18.32 -26.72 -9.50
N ARG A 294 17.67 -26.73 -10.66
CA ARG A 294 18.22 -26.24 -11.93
C ARG A 294 18.51 -24.73 -11.88
N TRP A 295 17.59 -23.95 -11.31
CA TRP A 295 17.76 -22.50 -11.12
C TRP A 295 18.98 -22.18 -10.24
N ILE A 296 19.13 -22.85 -9.11
CA ILE A 296 20.27 -22.68 -8.19
C ILE A 296 21.58 -23.00 -8.91
N LYS A 297 21.59 -24.03 -9.77
CA LYS A 297 22.75 -24.37 -10.58
C LYS A 297 23.10 -23.23 -11.54
N MET A 298 22.11 -22.69 -12.26
CA MET A 298 22.30 -21.55 -13.16
C MET A 298 22.79 -20.30 -12.43
N GLN A 299 22.32 -20.03 -11.22
CA GLN A 299 22.85 -18.93 -10.40
C GLN A 299 24.34 -19.12 -10.07
N LYS A 300 24.75 -20.33 -9.71
CA LYS A 300 26.16 -20.64 -9.42
C LYS A 300 27.07 -20.50 -10.65
N GLU A 301 26.53 -20.78 -11.82
CA GLU A 301 27.20 -20.63 -13.11
C GLU A 301 27.17 -19.19 -13.66
N GLY A 302 26.51 -18.26 -12.97
CA GLY A 302 26.39 -16.86 -13.40
C GLY A 302 25.40 -16.65 -14.57
N LEU A 303 24.62 -17.66 -14.92
CA LEU A 303 23.62 -17.60 -15.99
C LEU A 303 22.28 -17.00 -15.52
N ALA A 304 22.01 -17.02 -14.21
CA ALA A 304 20.87 -16.36 -13.61
C ALA A 304 21.35 -15.36 -12.54
N ASN A 305 21.09 -14.06 -12.78
CA ASN A 305 21.57 -12.97 -11.93
C ASN A 305 20.57 -12.56 -10.83
N THR A 306 19.56 -13.38 -10.56
CA THR A 306 18.51 -13.09 -9.57
C THR A 306 18.02 -14.37 -8.93
N GLY A 307 17.50 -14.26 -7.69
CA GLY A 307 16.77 -15.36 -7.06
C GLY A 307 15.46 -15.67 -7.78
N LEU A 308 14.97 -16.88 -7.59
CA LEU A 308 13.70 -17.32 -8.16
C LEU A 308 12.54 -16.84 -7.30
N ASN A 309 11.68 -16.00 -7.86
CA ASN A 309 10.42 -15.60 -7.26
C ASN A 309 9.21 -16.33 -7.88
N SER A 310 8.03 -16.17 -7.30
CA SER A 310 6.79 -16.80 -7.78
C SER A 310 6.47 -16.45 -9.23
N TYR A 311 6.73 -15.21 -9.65
CA TYR A 311 6.44 -14.74 -11.00
C TYR A 311 7.35 -15.35 -12.07
N GLY A 312 8.60 -15.68 -11.73
CA GLY A 312 9.47 -16.47 -12.59
C GLY A 312 8.91 -17.87 -12.86
N ILE A 313 8.35 -18.50 -11.83
CA ILE A 313 7.67 -19.79 -11.97
C ILE A 313 6.43 -19.68 -12.87
N TYR A 314 5.62 -18.65 -12.68
CA TYR A 314 4.44 -18.41 -13.54
C TYR A 314 4.85 -18.10 -14.99
N ALA A 315 5.91 -17.32 -15.20
CA ALA A 315 6.42 -17.03 -16.56
C ALA A 315 6.85 -18.31 -17.29
N TYR A 316 7.51 -19.23 -16.60
CA TYR A 316 7.87 -20.54 -17.13
C TYR A 316 6.63 -21.33 -17.57
N ASP A 317 5.64 -21.47 -16.68
CA ASP A 317 4.43 -22.21 -16.98
C ASP A 317 3.54 -21.51 -18.03
N THR A 318 3.63 -20.17 -18.14
CA THR A 318 2.93 -19.41 -19.19
C THR A 318 3.45 -19.79 -20.59
N VAL A 319 4.76 -19.91 -20.76
CA VAL A 319 5.34 -20.37 -22.03
C VAL A 319 4.83 -21.77 -22.37
N TRP A 320 4.81 -22.67 -21.40
CA TRP A 320 4.29 -24.03 -21.59
C TRP A 320 2.79 -24.04 -21.92
N ALA A 321 1.97 -23.19 -21.29
CA ALA A 321 0.55 -23.07 -21.61
C ALA A 321 0.33 -22.62 -23.05
N VAL A 322 1.05 -21.57 -23.46
CA VAL A 322 1.00 -21.02 -24.83
C VAL A 322 1.48 -22.06 -25.84
N ALA A 323 2.60 -22.75 -25.57
CA ALA A 323 3.15 -23.77 -26.47
C ALA A 323 2.19 -24.95 -26.68
N ARG A 324 1.56 -25.44 -25.61
CA ARG A 324 0.54 -26.51 -25.67
C ARG A 324 -0.72 -26.07 -26.42
N ALA A 325 -1.17 -24.84 -26.19
CA ALA A 325 -2.32 -24.30 -26.90
C ALA A 325 -2.03 -24.16 -28.41
N ILE A 326 -0.84 -23.67 -28.78
CA ILE A 326 -0.41 -23.58 -30.17
C ILE A 326 -0.30 -25.00 -30.81
N ASP A 327 0.20 -25.98 -30.08
CA ASP A 327 0.27 -27.37 -30.59
C ASP A 327 -1.11 -27.94 -30.90
N ILE A 328 -2.09 -27.71 -30.03
CA ILE A 328 -3.50 -28.08 -30.23
C ILE A 328 -4.08 -27.30 -31.42
N PHE A 329 -3.84 -25.97 -31.46
CA PHE A 329 -4.32 -25.11 -32.53
C PHE A 329 -3.81 -25.57 -33.91
N ILE A 330 -2.51 -25.88 -34.04
CA ILE A 330 -1.93 -26.38 -35.28
C ILE A 330 -2.51 -27.76 -35.66
N LYS A 331 -2.82 -28.61 -34.69
CA LYS A 331 -3.48 -29.91 -34.94
C LYS A 331 -4.87 -29.75 -35.53
N VAL A 332 -5.61 -28.70 -35.16
CA VAL A 332 -6.98 -28.43 -35.62
C VAL A 332 -6.99 -27.65 -36.93
N HIS A 333 -6.17 -26.59 -37.04
CA HIS A 333 -6.23 -25.62 -38.14
C HIS A 333 -5.09 -25.79 -39.17
N ASN A 334 -4.15 -26.69 -38.94
CA ASN A 334 -2.99 -26.99 -39.73
C ASN A 334 -1.97 -25.84 -39.89
N ASN A 335 -2.35 -24.59 -39.82
CA ASN A 335 -1.45 -23.43 -39.98
C ASN A 335 -1.91 -22.21 -39.17
N ILE A 336 -0.98 -21.30 -38.93
CA ILE A 336 -1.23 -19.99 -38.29
C ILE A 336 -1.27 -18.95 -39.41
N THR A 337 -2.41 -18.30 -39.59
CA THR A 337 -2.66 -17.33 -40.67
C THR A 337 -2.93 -15.94 -40.12
N PHE A 338 -2.38 -14.96 -40.82
CA PHE A 338 -2.54 -13.55 -40.53
C PHE A 338 -3.14 -12.83 -41.73
N SER A 339 -4.22 -12.05 -41.53
CA SER A 339 -4.87 -11.24 -42.57
C SER A 339 -4.58 -9.77 -42.40
N LEU A 340 -4.60 -9.03 -43.51
CA LEU A 340 -4.61 -7.55 -43.42
C LEU A 340 -6.01 -7.08 -42.97
N PRO A 341 -6.12 -6.00 -42.19
CA PRO A 341 -7.40 -5.41 -41.84
C PRO A 341 -8.14 -4.89 -43.08
N ASP A 342 -9.37 -5.34 -43.32
CA ASP A 342 -10.15 -5.06 -44.55
C ASP A 342 -10.47 -3.57 -44.81
N ASN A 343 -10.27 -2.68 -43.84
CA ASN A 343 -10.73 -1.27 -43.91
C ASN A 343 -9.63 -0.22 -43.69
N TYR A 344 -8.37 -0.58 -43.67
CA TYR A 344 -7.30 0.41 -43.51
C TYR A 344 -6.60 0.74 -44.82
N ASN A 345 -7.23 1.64 -45.61
CA ASN A 345 -6.53 2.38 -46.66
C ASN A 345 -5.56 3.40 -46.04
N LEU A 346 -4.50 2.91 -45.41
CA LEU A 346 -3.41 3.73 -44.81
C LEU A 346 -2.38 4.10 -45.87
N SER A 347 -2.82 4.58 -47.06
CA SER A 347 -1.93 4.91 -48.17
C SER A 347 -1.14 6.21 -47.98
N HIS A 348 -1.27 6.96 -46.87
CA HIS A 348 -0.62 8.27 -46.70
C HIS A 348 -0.18 8.67 -45.29
N THR A 349 0.48 7.82 -44.54
CA THR A 349 1.22 8.28 -43.35
C THR A 349 2.71 7.95 -43.42
N VAL A 350 3.39 8.78 -44.20
CA VAL A 350 4.86 8.85 -44.19
C VAL A 350 5.28 9.60 -42.93
N GLY A 351 6.03 8.97 -42.03
CA GLY A 351 6.77 9.72 -41.03
C GLY A 351 6.93 9.13 -39.62
N ILE A 352 6.25 8.04 -39.25
CA ILE A 352 6.45 7.40 -37.95
C ILE A 352 7.05 6.02 -38.23
N GLY A 353 8.16 5.67 -37.60
CA GLY A 353 8.91 4.41 -37.82
C GLY A 353 8.21 3.11 -37.42
N ILE A 354 6.88 3.13 -37.25
CA ILE A 354 6.00 1.97 -37.12
C ILE A 354 5.31 1.79 -38.49
N LEU A 355 5.68 0.71 -39.17
CA LEU A 355 5.04 0.34 -40.42
C LEU A 355 3.68 -0.30 -40.11
N LEU A 356 2.62 0.51 -39.98
CA LEU A 356 1.26 0.04 -39.71
C LEU A 356 0.74 -0.93 -40.79
N ASP A 357 1.24 -0.85 -41.99
CA ASP A 357 0.98 -1.77 -43.11
C ASP A 357 1.51 -3.21 -42.89
N LYS A 358 2.39 -3.39 -41.92
CA LYS A 358 2.88 -4.73 -41.50
C LYS A 358 2.09 -5.35 -40.36
N LEU A 359 1.22 -4.60 -39.71
CA LEU A 359 0.38 -5.14 -38.65
C LEU A 359 -0.74 -5.97 -39.25
N LYS A 360 -0.88 -7.20 -38.78
CA LYS A 360 -1.84 -8.17 -39.31
C LYS A 360 -2.72 -8.68 -38.16
N ILE A 361 -3.98 -8.91 -38.49
CA ILE A 361 -4.94 -9.56 -37.58
C ILE A 361 -4.64 -11.05 -37.58
N PHE A 362 -4.58 -11.64 -36.40
CA PHE A 362 -4.48 -13.09 -36.27
C PHE A 362 -5.88 -13.71 -36.42
N ALA A 363 -6.17 -14.29 -37.57
CA ALA A 363 -7.48 -14.84 -37.90
C ALA A 363 -7.96 -15.94 -36.97
N GLY A 364 -7.05 -16.69 -36.34
CA GLY A 364 -7.33 -17.75 -35.36
C GLY A 364 -7.19 -17.35 -33.91
N GLY A 365 -7.10 -16.04 -33.61
CA GLY A 365 -6.82 -15.56 -32.26
C GLY A 365 -7.88 -15.94 -31.23
N SER A 366 -9.16 -15.84 -31.59
CA SER A 366 -10.28 -16.25 -30.71
C SER A 366 -10.21 -17.73 -30.37
N ASP A 367 -9.98 -18.57 -31.39
CA ASP A 367 -9.88 -20.02 -31.19
C ASP A 367 -8.69 -20.39 -30.29
N LEU A 368 -7.57 -19.67 -30.45
CA LEU A 368 -6.40 -19.88 -29.60
C LEU A 368 -6.67 -19.43 -28.13
N VAL A 369 -7.45 -18.35 -27.91
CA VAL A 369 -7.90 -17.95 -26.57
C VAL A 369 -8.76 -19.06 -25.97
N ASP A 370 -9.71 -19.62 -26.71
CA ASP A 370 -10.59 -20.68 -26.21
C ASP A 370 -9.80 -21.97 -25.89
N ILE A 371 -8.82 -22.33 -26.70
CA ILE A 371 -7.93 -23.46 -26.42
C ILE A 371 -7.08 -23.19 -25.18
N LEU A 372 -6.54 -21.96 -25.01
CA LEU A 372 -5.79 -21.57 -23.81
C LEU A 372 -6.65 -21.70 -22.55
N LEU A 373 -7.88 -21.21 -22.58
CA LEU A 373 -8.80 -21.27 -21.44
C LEU A 373 -9.21 -22.69 -21.06
N GLN A 374 -9.21 -23.62 -22.02
CA GLN A 374 -9.45 -25.05 -21.78
C GLN A 374 -8.20 -25.79 -21.27
N SER A 375 -7.07 -25.09 -21.17
CA SER A 375 -5.82 -25.70 -20.67
C SER A 375 -5.99 -26.23 -19.25
N ASN A 376 -5.62 -27.49 -19.05
CA ASN A 376 -5.68 -28.17 -17.75
C ASN A 376 -4.47 -29.12 -17.64
N PHE A 377 -3.37 -28.62 -17.08
CA PHE A 377 -2.17 -29.42 -16.87
C PHE A 377 -1.46 -29.06 -15.57
N THR A 378 -0.60 -29.94 -15.08
CA THR A 378 0.23 -29.67 -13.90
C THR A 378 1.60 -29.15 -14.32
N GLY A 379 1.84 -27.86 -14.10
CA GLY A 379 3.10 -27.18 -14.31
C GLY A 379 4.01 -27.23 -13.08
N VAL A 380 4.99 -26.34 -13.07
CA VAL A 380 5.89 -26.10 -11.93
C VAL A 380 5.15 -25.32 -10.82
N SER A 381 4.26 -24.41 -11.20
CA SER A 381 3.40 -23.63 -10.28
C SER A 381 2.26 -24.47 -9.66
N GLY A 382 2.02 -25.66 -10.14
CA GLY A 382 0.92 -26.53 -9.75
C GLY A 382 -0.08 -26.77 -10.85
N GLN A 383 -1.36 -26.98 -10.48
CA GLN A 383 -2.43 -27.19 -11.45
C GLN A 383 -2.79 -25.87 -12.14
N LEU A 384 -2.57 -25.81 -13.45
CA LEU A 384 -2.91 -24.65 -14.27
C LEU A 384 -4.26 -24.89 -14.94
N HIS A 385 -5.28 -24.17 -14.53
CA HIS A 385 -6.59 -24.12 -15.18
C HIS A 385 -7.24 -22.76 -14.87
N PHE A 386 -8.09 -22.30 -15.76
CA PHE A 386 -8.66 -20.96 -15.71
C PHE A 386 -10.11 -20.99 -15.19
N ASN A 387 -10.51 -19.91 -14.54
CA ASN A 387 -11.89 -19.63 -14.15
C ASN A 387 -12.62 -18.84 -15.27
N SER A 388 -13.89 -18.53 -15.03
CA SER A 388 -14.71 -17.73 -15.94
C SER A 388 -14.16 -16.30 -16.18
N ASP A 389 -13.35 -15.79 -15.27
CA ASP A 389 -12.69 -14.46 -15.37
C ASP A 389 -11.33 -14.54 -16.09
N ARG A 390 -11.03 -15.65 -16.76
CA ARG A 390 -9.76 -15.88 -17.49
C ARG A 390 -8.50 -15.75 -16.64
N SER A 391 -8.63 -15.88 -15.33
CA SER A 391 -7.53 -15.97 -14.38
C SER A 391 -7.33 -17.41 -13.94
N ILE A 392 -6.11 -17.78 -13.53
CA ILE A 392 -5.92 -19.10 -12.93
C ILE A 392 -6.76 -19.24 -11.66
N VAL A 393 -7.25 -20.45 -11.42
CA VAL A 393 -7.93 -20.75 -10.17
C VAL A 393 -6.93 -20.64 -9.02
N SER A 394 -7.24 -19.76 -8.08
CA SER A 394 -6.34 -19.40 -6.97
C SER A 394 -5.99 -20.62 -6.11
N GLY A 395 -4.70 -20.87 -5.94
CA GLY A 395 -4.15 -21.78 -4.93
C GLY A 395 -4.18 -21.22 -3.51
N GLY A 396 -4.46 -19.92 -3.35
CA GLY A 396 -4.39 -19.19 -2.08
C GLY A 396 -3.04 -18.51 -1.84
N TYR A 397 -2.81 -18.14 -0.60
CA TYR A 397 -1.59 -17.43 -0.15
C TYR A 397 -0.97 -18.12 1.06
N ASP A 398 0.34 -18.16 1.08
CA ASP A 398 1.12 -18.40 2.29
C ASP A 398 1.20 -17.09 3.07
N ILE A 399 0.92 -17.13 4.36
CA ILE A 399 1.11 -16.00 5.25
C ILE A 399 2.50 -16.11 5.83
N ILE A 400 3.33 -15.14 5.52
CA ILE A 400 4.74 -15.07 5.95
C ILE A 400 4.94 -13.97 6.98
N ASN A 401 5.84 -14.23 7.91
CA ASN A 401 6.29 -13.26 8.90
C ASN A 401 7.81 -13.12 8.80
N VAL A 402 8.27 -11.88 8.73
CA VAL A 402 9.70 -11.59 8.66
C VAL A 402 10.24 -11.37 10.07
N ASN A 403 11.30 -12.06 10.40
CA ASN A 403 11.99 -11.95 11.68
C ASN A 403 13.52 -11.85 11.48
N GLN A 404 14.28 -11.67 12.54
CA GLN A 404 15.74 -11.50 12.47
C GLN A 404 16.47 -12.71 11.87
N MET A 405 15.87 -13.91 11.95
CA MET A 405 16.45 -15.14 11.40
C MET A 405 16.03 -15.39 9.93
N GLY A 406 15.11 -14.58 9.40
CA GLY A 406 14.63 -14.71 8.03
C GLY A 406 13.11 -14.70 7.92
N ILE A 407 12.58 -15.44 6.96
CA ILE A 407 11.16 -15.55 6.67
C ILE A 407 10.61 -16.83 7.30
N SER A 408 9.58 -16.71 8.11
CA SER A 408 8.84 -17.84 8.68
C SER A 408 7.43 -17.91 8.14
N GLY A 409 6.93 -19.12 7.88
CA GLY A 409 5.51 -19.35 7.54
C GLY A 409 4.64 -19.33 8.80
N VAL A 410 3.58 -18.54 8.78
CA VAL A 410 2.60 -18.43 9.87
C VAL A 410 1.37 -19.27 9.59
N GLY A 411 1.04 -19.48 8.33
CA GLY A 411 -0.12 -20.25 7.91
C GLY A 411 -0.41 -20.05 6.43
N PHE A 412 -1.59 -20.50 6.06
CA PHE A 412 -2.09 -20.44 4.70
C PHE A 412 -3.47 -19.81 4.69
N TRP A 413 -3.80 -19.17 3.60
CA TRP A 413 -5.14 -18.66 3.33
C TRP A 413 -5.61 -19.13 1.96
N SER A 414 -6.88 -19.52 1.86
CA SER A 414 -7.53 -19.71 0.57
C SER A 414 -8.98 -19.19 0.63
N ASN A 415 -9.51 -18.79 -0.52
CA ASN A 415 -10.87 -18.25 -0.60
C ASN A 415 -11.95 -19.24 -0.10
N ASN A 416 -11.68 -20.53 -0.20
CA ASN A 416 -12.63 -21.57 0.20
C ASN A 416 -12.54 -21.95 1.68
N SER A 417 -11.33 -21.97 2.25
CA SER A 417 -11.09 -22.48 3.62
C SER A 417 -10.80 -21.39 4.64
N GLY A 418 -10.49 -20.15 4.22
CA GLY A 418 -9.96 -19.14 5.10
C GLY A 418 -8.55 -19.50 5.61
N PHE A 419 -8.26 -19.24 6.88
CA PHE A 419 -6.96 -19.49 7.49
C PHE A 419 -6.76 -20.93 7.93
N SER A 420 -5.56 -21.45 7.73
CA SER A 420 -5.14 -22.77 8.16
C SER A 420 -3.63 -22.82 8.43
N VAL A 421 -3.21 -23.62 9.36
CA VAL A 421 -1.78 -23.97 9.57
C VAL A 421 -1.32 -25.10 8.64
N VAL A 422 -2.24 -25.69 7.88
CA VAL A 422 -1.99 -26.79 6.94
C VAL A 422 -2.19 -26.29 5.52
N PRO A 423 -1.33 -26.65 4.55
CA PRO A 423 -1.45 -26.21 3.17
C PRO A 423 -2.83 -26.53 2.54
N PRO A 424 -3.36 -25.68 1.66
CA PRO A 424 -4.66 -25.87 1.01
C PRO A 424 -4.77 -27.22 0.27
N THR A 425 -3.67 -27.70 -0.28
CA THR A 425 -3.61 -29.01 -0.97
C THR A 425 -3.84 -30.20 -0.08
N ALA A 426 -3.51 -30.10 1.21
CA ALA A 426 -3.74 -31.15 2.22
C ALA A 426 -5.18 -31.12 2.79
N LEU A 427 -5.93 -30.03 2.58
CA LEU A 427 -7.28 -29.81 3.09
C LEU A 427 -8.39 -30.46 2.23
N LYS A 428 -8.06 -31.08 1.09
CA LYS A 428 -9.01 -31.59 0.07
C LYS A 428 -10.11 -32.54 0.56
N LYS A 429 -10.07 -33.03 1.79
CA LYS A 429 -11.04 -34.02 2.30
C LYS A 429 -12.01 -33.51 3.38
N ARG A 430 -11.89 -32.24 3.84
CA ARG A 430 -12.82 -31.67 4.82
C ARG A 430 -13.56 -30.49 4.21
N LYS A 431 -14.88 -30.37 4.43
CA LYS A 431 -15.62 -29.12 4.16
C LYS A 431 -15.17 -28.06 5.19
N TYR A 432 -14.05 -27.39 4.90
CA TYR A 432 -13.68 -26.19 5.62
C TYR A 432 -14.53 -25.05 5.10
N ASN A 433 -15.15 -24.30 6.02
CA ASN A 433 -15.88 -23.09 5.71
C ASN A 433 -15.04 -21.89 6.16
N ARG A 434 -14.80 -20.92 5.26
CA ARG A 434 -14.07 -19.68 5.52
C ARG A 434 -14.64 -18.91 6.73
N PHE A 435 -15.92 -19.07 7.03
CA PHE A 435 -16.61 -18.42 8.14
C PHE A 435 -16.68 -19.29 9.40
N SER A 436 -15.96 -20.40 9.47
CA SER A 436 -15.94 -21.24 10.66
C SER A 436 -15.13 -20.60 11.79
N GLN A 437 -15.49 -20.85 13.04
CA GLN A 437 -14.76 -20.39 14.22
C GLN A 437 -13.40 -21.09 14.42
N ASP A 438 -13.08 -22.09 13.60
CA ASP A 438 -11.84 -22.90 13.69
C ASP A 438 -10.66 -22.29 12.92
N GLN A 439 -10.71 -21.03 12.54
CA GLN A 439 -9.62 -20.31 11.85
C GLN A 439 -8.40 -20.21 12.76
N LYS A 440 -7.25 -20.66 12.28
CA LYS A 440 -6.00 -20.66 13.08
C LYS A 440 -4.82 -20.20 12.24
N LEU A 441 -4.01 -19.33 12.85
CA LEU A 441 -2.68 -18.97 12.38
C LEU A 441 -1.64 -19.37 13.41
N GLY A 442 -0.42 -19.59 12.96
CA GLY A 442 0.74 -19.78 13.82
C GLY A 442 1.10 -18.50 14.57
N LYS A 443 2.10 -18.59 15.43
CA LYS A 443 2.57 -17.46 16.22
C LYS A 443 3.24 -16.42 15.32
N VAL A 444 2.80 -15.18 15.41
CA VAL A 444 3.37 -14.02 14.68
C VAL A 444 4.33 -13.28 15.61
N ILE A 445 5.48 -12.89 15.09
CA ILE A 445 6.38 -11.93 15.73
C ILE A 445 6.07 -10.55 15.13
N TRP A 446 5.66 -9.61 15.96
CA TRP A 446 5.30 -8.26 15.56
C TRP A 446 6.50 -7.30 15.61
N PRO A 447 6.40 -6.08 15.06
CA PRO A 447 7.43 -5.04 15.21
C PRO A 447 7.83 -4.82 16.66
N GLY A 448 9.12 -4.60 16.91
CA GLY A 448 9.67 -4.58 18.27
C GLY A 448 9.98 -5.96 18.85
N GLY A 449 9.79 -7.06 18.08
CA GLY A 449 10.12 -8.43 18.52
C GLY A 449 9.13 -9.05 19.50
N VAL A 450 7.95 -8.44 19.67
CA VAL A 450 6.90 -8.92 20.58
C VAL A 450 6.02 -9.97 19.91
N THR A 451 5.46 -10.87 20.74
CA THR A 451 4.54 -11.93 20.28
C THR A 451 3.09 -11.62 20.62
N ASP A 452 2.87 -10.66 21.51
CA ASP A 452 1.54 -10.20 21.84
C ASP A 452 0.99 -9.34 20.70
N GLN A 453 -0.25 -9.60 20.33
CA GLN A 453 -0.89 -8.91 19.22
C GLN A 453 -1.01 -7.40 19.50
N PRO A 454 -0.48 -6.53 18.63
CA PRO A 454 -0.67 -5.09 18.75
C PRO A 454 -2.16 -4.73 18.65
N ARG A 455 -2.60 -3.77 19.45
CA ARG A 455 -4.00 -3.33 19.42
C ARG A 455 -4.40 -2.65 18.11
N GLY A 456 -3.44 -2.02 17.43
CA GLY A 456 -3.69 -1.34 16.17
C GLY A 456 -4.70 -0.20 16.27
N TRP A 457 -4.85 0.41 17.44
CA TRP A 457 -5.84 1.47 17.73
C TRP A 457 -7.26 1.05 17.29
N VAL A 458 -7.72 -0.05 17.85
CA VAL A 458 -9.11 -0.47 17.67
C VAL A 458 -10.00 0.58 18.34
N ILE A 459 -10.98 1.09 17.62
CA ILE A 459 -12.08 1.84 18.25
C ILE A 459 -12.69 0.94 19.32
N ALA A 460 -12.76 1.46 20.56
CA ALA A 460 -13.34 0.71 21.64
C ALA A 460 -14.77 0.28 21.29
N ASP A 461 -15.11 -0.95 21.55
CA ASP A 461 -16.46 -1.48 21.45
C ASP A 461 -16.94 -2.00 22.82
N ASN A 462 -18.20 -2.38 22.93
CA ASN A 462 -18.78 -2.86 24.19
C ASN A 462 -18.13 -4.16 24.70
N THR A 463 -17.40 -4.89 23.84
CA THR A 463 -16.66 -6.11 24.23
C THR A 463 -15.25 -5.80 24.73
N LYS A 464 -14.68 -4.66 24.31
CA LYS A 464 -13.33 -4.19 24.67
C LYS A 464 -13.34 -2.67 24.94
N PRO A 465 -13.94 -2.21 26.06
CA PRO A 465 -13.97 -0.80 26.39
C PRO A 465 -12.56 -0.27 26.70
N LEU A 466 -12.33 1.02 26.44
CA LEU A 466 -11.07 1.67 26.80
C LEU A 466 -10.86 1.62 28.32
N ARG A 467 -9.67 1.23 28.72
CA ARG A 467 -9.23 1.23 30.13
C ARG A 467 -8.61 2.58 30.45
N ILE A 468 -9.35 3.42 31.13
CA ILE A 468 -8.92 4.77 31.49
C ILE A 468 -8.38 4.77 32.92
N GLY A 469 -7.06 4.92 33.08
CA GLY A 469 -6.42 5.11 34.35
C GLY A 469 -6.80 6.48 34.96
N VAL A 470 -7.18 6.52 36.23
CA VAL A 470 -7.52 7.77 36.94
C VAL A 470 -6.80 7.80 38.28
N PRO A 471 -6.18 8.93 38.69
CA PRO A 471 -5.48 9.02 39.95
C PRO A 471 -6.46 9.02 41.12
N LYS A 472 -6.29 8.14 42.11
CA LYS A 472 -7.04 8.17 43.38
C LYS A 472 -6.34 9.14 44.34
N ARG A 473 -6.87 10.33 44.46
CA ARG A 473 -6.22 11.45 45.14
C ARG A 473 -6.61 11.55 46.61
N ALA A 474 -5.67 12.01 47.43
CA ALA A 474 -5.91 12.38 48.83
C ALA A 474 -6.16 13.88 49.02
N SER A 475 -5.68 14.74 48.09
CA SER A 475 -5.89 16.19 48.08
C SER A 475 -6.34 16.68 46.72
N PHE A 476 -7.01 17.82 46.64
CA PHE A 476 -7.60 18.37 45.40
C PHE A 476 -8.55 17.37 44.73
N VAL A 477 -9.42 16.79 45.56
CA VAL A 477 -10.38 15.76 45.17
C VAL A 477 -11.40 16.25 44.14
N GLU A 478 -11.53 17.55 43.97
CA GLU A 478 -12.37 18.19 42.96
C GLU A 478 -11.95 17.87 41.52
N PHE A 479 -10.68 17.55 41.29
CA PHE A 479 -10.21 17.17 39.98
C PHE A 479 -10.59 15.73 39.60
N VAL A 480 -10.39 14.78 40.53
CA VAL A 480 -10.77 13.38 40.37
C VAL A 480 -11.07 12.80 41.75
N THR A 481 -12.26 12.25 41.93
CA THR A 481 -12.67 11.56 43.16
C THR A 481 -13.46 10.29 42.83
N GLU A 482 -13.33 9.29 43.68
CA GLU A 482 -14.16 8.09 43.71
C GLU A 482 -15.18 8.21 44.85
N LEU A 483 -16.47 8.10 44.53
CA LEU A 483 -17.53 8.12 45.52
C LEU A 483 -17.52 6.82 46.33
N PRO A 484 -17.49 6.87 47.66
CA PRO A 484 -17.38 5.67 48.50
C PRO A 484 -18.53 4.67 48.30
N ASP A 485 -19.74 5.16 48.10
CA ASP A 485 -20.96 4.34 48.06
C ASP A 485 -21.27 3.72 46.70
N SER A 486 -20.83 4.33 45.62
CA SER A 486 -21.18 3.91 44.23
C SER A 486 -20.00 3.50 43.37
N HIS A 487 -18.77 3.66 43.86
CA HIS A 487 -17.53 3.50 43.06
C HIS A 487 -17.50 4.31 41.74
N GLN A 488 -18.38 5.31 41.63
CA GLN A 488 -18.41 6.22 40.50
C GLN A 488 -17.25 7.21 40.59
N ILE A 489 -16.59 7.38 39.45
CA ILE A 489 -15.51 8.36 39.28
C ILE A 489 -16.10 9.65 38.75
N GLN A 490 -15.85 10.76 39.45
CA GLN A 490 -16.33 12.10 39.11
C GLN A 490 -15.24 13.15 39.37
N GLY A 491 -15.48 14.39 38.95
CA GLY A 491 -14.58 15.53 39.11
C GLY A 491 -14.34 16.28 37.83
N TYR A 492 -13.73 17.45 37.94
CA TYR A 492 -13.51 18.36 36.83
C TYR A 492 -12.82 17.69 35.60
N CYS A 493 -11.74 16.94 35.83
CA CYS A 493 -11.04 16.26 34.75
C CYS A 493 -11.91 15.19 34.09
N ILE A 494 -12.75 14.52 34.85
CA ILE A 494 -13.66 13.48 34.36
C ILE A 494 -14.78 14.10 33.51
N ASP A 495 -15.30 15.26 33.94
CA ASP A 495 -16.35 15.97 33.20
C ASP A 495 -15.82 16.52 31.88
N VAL A 496 -14.58 17.08 31.88
CA VAL A 496 -13.89 17.50 30.64
C VAL A 496 -13.74 16.33 29.68
N PHE A 497 -13.29 15.16 30.17
CA PHE A 497 -13.13 13.97 29.35
C PHE A 497 -14.48 13.49 28.79
N LYS A 498 -15.53 13.37 29.61
CA LYS A 498 -16.86 12.98 29.15
C LYS A 498 -17.39 13.97 28.11
N LYS A 499 -17.21 15.26 28.36
CA LYS A 499 -17.64 16.30 27.41
C LYS A 499 -16.88 16.26 26.10
N ALA A 500 -15.60 15.98 26.14
CA ALA A 500 -14.80 15.77 24.92
C ALA A 500 -15.28 14.57 24.08
N LEU A 501 -15.70 13.49 24.73
CA LEU A 501 -16.26 12.32 24.04
C LEU A 501 -17.59 12.64 23.32
N GLU A 502 -18.41 13.56 23.83
CA GLU A 502 -19.65 13.98 23.16
C GLU A 502 -19.43 14.65 21.79
N PHE A 503 -18.23 15.20 21.53
CA PHE A 503 -17.88 15.77 20.23
C PHE A 503 -17.44 14.71 19.20
N ILE A 504 -17.23 13.46 19.63
CA ILE A 504 -16.87 12.38 18.74
C ILE A 504 -18.14 11.83 18.07
N PRO A 505 -18.20 11.63 16.74
CA PRO A 505 -19.42 11.25 16.03
C PRO A 505 -19.81 9.77 16.21
N TYR A 506 -19.17 9.05 17.12
CA TYR A 506 -19.45 7.66 17.45
C TYR A 506 -19.28 7.42 18.96
N GLU A 507 -19.99 6.42 19.48
CA GLU A 507 -19.92 6.04 20.89
C GLU A 507 -18.58 5.34 21.18
N VAL A 508 -17.88 5.82 22.23
CA VAL A 508 -16.62 5.24 22.71
C VAL A 508 -16.83 4.66 24.10
N PRO A 509 -17.06 3.35 24.22
CA PRO A 509 -17.18 2.71 25.53
C PRO A 509 -15.86 2.75 26.29
N PHE A 510 -15.90 3.08 27.57
CA PHE A 510 -14.74 3.17 28.44
C PHE A 510 -15.04 2.71 29.86
N VAL A 511 -14.00 2.30 30.58
CA VAL A 511 -14.06 1.93 31.99
C VAL A 511 -12.93 2.64 32.72
N PHE A 512 -13.29 3.39 33.77
CA PHE A 512 -12.31 4.00 34.67
C PHE A 512 -11.66 2.95 35.57
N LYS A 513 -10.34 3.05 35.71
CA LYS A 513 -9.51 2.20 36.57
C LYS A 513 -8.75 3.08 37.56
N PRO A 514 -9.15 3.11 38.84
CA PRO A 514 -8.46 3.91 39.87
C PRO A 514 -7.01 3.43 40.06
N PHE A 515 -6.08 4.37 40.21
CA PHE A 515 -4.67 4.12 40.49
C PHE A 515 -4.27 4.84 41.78
N GLY A 516 -3.68 4.11 42.71
CA GLY A 516 -3.27 4.63 44.02
C GLY A 516 -4.12 4.12 45.17
N ASN A 517 -3.69 4.42 46.40
CA ASN A 517 -4.33 3.93 47.65
C ASN A 517 -5.35 4.91 48.21
N GLY A 518 -5.45 6.14 47.70
CA GLY A 518 -6.33 7.20 48.20
C GLY A 518 -5.92 7.82 49.55
N LYS A 519 -4.83 7.39 50.17
CA LYS A 519 -4.27 7.97 51.38
C LYS A 519 -3.24 9.05 51.10
N GLU A 520 -2.56 8.90 49.99
CA GLU A 520 -1.56 9.83 49.43
C GLU A 520 -1.84 10.08 47.95
N ASN A 521 -1.37 11.22 47.42
CA ASN A 521 -1.46 11.46 46.01
C ASN A 521 -0.55 10.46 45.25
N PRO A 522 -1.07 9.80 44.21
CA PRO A 522 -0.32 8.77 43.52
C PRO A 522 0.88 9.34 42.74
N ASN A 523 1.88 8.49 42.51
CA ASN A 523 3.00 8.84 41.63
C ASN A 523 2.54 8.91 40.17
N TYR A 524 2.49 10.11 39.61
CA TYR A 524 2.04 10.32 38.22
C TYR A 524 3.00 9.78 37.16
N ASP A 525 4.30 9.66 37.47
CA ASP A 525 5.26 9.04 36.54
C ASP A 525 4.99 7.55 36.42
N ALA A 526 4.67 6.89 37.53
CA ALA A 526 4.26 5.48 37.53
C ALA A 526 2.92 5.28 36.81
N LEU A 527 1.95 6.18 37.01
CA LEU A 527 0.66 6.14 36.34
C LEU A 527 0.79 6.27 34.81
N VAL A 528 1.60 7.24 34.36
CA VAL A 528 1.87 7.46 32.93
C VAL A 528 2.61 6.26 32.30
N LYS A 529 3.55 5.66 33.04
CA LYS A 529 4.29 4.47 32.59
C LYS A 529 3.37 3.26 32.33
N MET A 530 2.25 3.14 33.05
CA MET A 530 1.28 2.08 32.82
C MET A 530 0.56 2.18 31.46
N VAL A 531 0.57 3.34 30.80
CA VAL A 531 0.11 3.47 29.41
C VAL A 531 1.13 2.84 28.46
N ASP A 532 2.40 3.11 28.65
CA ASP A 532 3.49 2.47 27.89
C ASP A 532 3.51 0.96 28.08
N GLU A 533 3.24 0.48 29.29
CA GLU A 533 3.15 -0.94 29.63
C GLU A 533 1.83 -1.60 29.18
N ASN A 534 0.95 -0.90 28.46
CA ASN A 534 -0.37 -1.39 28.01
C ASN A 534 -1.32 -1.87 29.13
N VAL A 535 -1.14 -1.40 30.35
CA VAL A 535 -2.11 -1.64 31.43
C VAL A 535 -3.33 -0.78 31.25
N TYR A 536 -3.13 0.49 30.89
CA TYR A 536 -4.17 1.45 30.54
C TYR A 536 -4.06 1.88 29.06
N ASP A 537 -5.18 2.22 28.46
CA ASP A 537 -5.24 2.75 27.11
C ASP A 537 -5.07 4.26 27.08
N ALA A 538 -5.51 4.93 28.14
CA ALA A 538 -5.29 6.35 28.40
C ALA A 538 -5.36 6.62 29.91
N VAL A 539 -4.91 7.81 30.28
CA VAL A 539 -5.00 8.30 31.66
C VAL A 539 -5.68 9.67 31.65
N VAL A 540 -6.64 9.88 32.55
CA VAL A 540 -7.38 11.12 32.70
C VAL A 540 -7.19 11.65 34.13
N GLY A 541 -6.70 12.89 34.25
CA GLY A 541 -6.45 13.56 35.50
C GLY A 541 -5.76 14.90 35.32
N ASP A 542 -5.36 15.52 36.41
CA ASP A 542 -4.58 16.76 36.45
C ASP A 542 -3.06 16.52 36.28
N ILE A 543 -2.70 15.74 35.28
CA ILE A 543 -1.33 15.31 35.05
C ILE A 543 -0.57 16.40 34.29
N ALA A 544 0.46 16.97 34.93
CA ALA A 544 1.28 17.98 34.30
C ALA A 544 2.07 17.42 33.11
N ILE A 545 2.07 18.17 32.01
CA ILE A 545 2.85 17.88 30.81
C ILE A 545 4.30 18.31 31.08
N VAL A 546 5.18 17.33 31.23
CA VAL A 546 6.61 17.55 31.48
C VAL A 546 7.45 16.70 30.53
N THR A 547 8.66 17.15 30.22
CA THR A 547 9.54 16.54 29.20
C THR A 547 9.74 15.04 29.40
N ASN A 548 9.95 14.59 30.63
CA ASN A 548 10.17 13.17 30.91
C ASN A 548 8.94 12.29 30.55
N ARG A 549 7.73 12.82 30.70
CA ARG A 549 6.49 12.09 30.39
C ARG A 549 6.16 12.13 28.91
N THR A 550 6.46 13.25 28.21
CA THR A 550 6.24 13.35 26.76
C THR A 550 7.17 12.46 25.95
N MET A 551 8.26 11.96 26.54
CA MET A 551 9.11 10.94 25.92
C MET A 551 8.50 9.53 25.96
N ILE A 552 7.51 9.29 26.82
CA ILE A 552 6.93 7.97 27.08
C ILE A 552 5.55 7.84 26.44
N VAL A 553 4.73 8.90 26.53
CA VAL A 553 3.34 8.93 26.03
C VAL A 553 3.01 10.25 25.33
N ASP A 554 2.00 10.21 24.47
CA ASP A 554 1.44 11.40 23.84
C ASP A 554 0.42 12.07 24.78
N PHE A 555 0.47 13.40 24.84
CA PHE A 555 -0.48 14.21 25.62
C PHE A 555 -1.46 14.93 24.69
N SER A 556 -2.70 15.10 25.17
CA SER A 556 -3.62 16.08 24.56
C SER A 556 -3.11 17.51 24.75
N GLN A 557 -3.70 18.48 24.07
CA GLN A 557 -3.50 19.88 24.42
C GLN A 557 -3.93 20.14 25.87
N PRO A 558 -3.23 21.01 26.60
CA PRO A 558 -3.60 21.32 27.98
C PRO A 558 -4.99 21.98 28.03
N PHE A 559 -5.90 21.40 28.80
CA PHE A 559 -7.26 21.94 29.02
C PHE A 559 -7.33 22.92 30.20
N ALA A 560 -6.31 22.98 31.03
CA ALA A 560 -6.16 23.94 32.11
C ALA A 560 -4.69 24.38 32.23
N SER A 561 -4.46 25.65 32.48
CA SER A 561 -3.16 26.16 32.85
C SER A 561 -2.98 26.14 34.35
N SER A 562 -1.83 25.67 34.82
CA SER A 562 -1.43 25.75 36.23
C SER A 562 -0.29 26.73 36.38
N SER A 563 -0.47 27.72 37.25
CA SER A 563 0.56 28.72 37.52
C SER A 563 0.53 29.14 38.98
N LEU A 564 1.64 29.66 39.47
CA LEU A 564 1.66 30.35 40.75
C LEU A 564 0.97 31.71 40.58
N VAL A 565 0.00 31.98 41.41
CA VAL A 565 -0.71 33.26 41.44
C VAL A 565 -0.50 33.93 42.80
N ILE A 566 -0.34 35.23 42.78
CA ILE A 566 -0.27 36.03 43.98
C ILE A 566 -1.71 36.49 44.29
N VAL A 567 -2.24 36.07 45.43
CA VAL A 567 -3.51 36.58 45.94
C VAL A 567 -3.23 37.79 46.77
N ALA A 568 -3.70 38.93 46.33
CA ALA A 568 -3.59 40.18 47.07
C ALA A 568 -4.99 40.72 47.40
N PRO A 569 -5.21 41.31 48.57
CA PRO A 569 -6.50 41.94 48.90
C PRO A 569 -6.75 43.12 47.94
N ILE A 570 -7.93 43.14 47.36
CA ILE A 570 -8.36 44.26 46.53
C ILE A 570 -8.78 45.41 47.44
N ASN A 571 -7.95 46.43 47.61
CA ASN A 571 -8.40 47.68 48.13
C ASN A 571 -9.31 48.38 47.12
N LYS A 572 -10.62 48.39 47.38
CA LYS A 572 -11.54 49.18 46.57
C LYS A 572 -11.13 50.65 46.65
N ALA A 573 -10.49 51.14 45.63
CA ALA A 573 -10.26 52.57 45.49
C ALA A 573 -11.64 53.26 45.53
N ARG A 574 -11.87 54.13 46.53
CA ARG A 574 -13.09 54.96 46.58
C ARG A 574 -13.05 55.83 45.30
N SER A 575 -13.98 55.59 44.41
CA SER A 575 -14.15 56.46 43.23
C SER A 575 -14.55 57.86 43.72
N ASN A 576 -13.65 58.79 43.57
CA ASN A 576 -13.87 60.19 43.86
C ASN A 576 -13.83 60.93 42.53
N ALA A 577 -14.68 61.95 42.35
CA ALA A 577 -14.68 62.82 41.17
C ALA A 577 -13.27 63.44 40.86
N TRP A 578 -12.39 63.48 41.85
CA TRP A 578 -11.06 64.02 41.77
C TRP A 578 -9.93 62.94 41.56
N VAL A 579 -10.29 61.71 41.16
CA VAL A 579 -9.35 60.60 40.96
C VAL A 579 -8.24 60.96 39.96
N PHE A 580 -8.52 61.78 38.97
CA PHE A 580 -7.52 62.23 38.01
C PHE A 580 -6.38 63.11 38.58
N LEU A 581 -6.60 63.71 39.82
CA LEU A 581 -5.58 64.46 40.52
C LEU A 581 -4.70 63.60 41.43
N GLN A 582 -5.07 62.32 41.68
CA GLN A 582 -4.35 61.43 42.61
C GLN A 582 -2.91 61.01 42.12
N PRO A 583 -2.60 60.95 40.83
CA PRO A 583 -1.26 60.56 40.39
C PRO A 583 -0.13 61.48 40.89
N PHE A 584 -0.48 62.73 41.24
CA PHE A 584 0.50 63.69 41.75
C PHE A 584 0.09 64.16 43.15
N THR A 585 1.10 64.37 43.99
CA THR A 585 0.93 65.05 45.28
C THR A 585 0.56 66.52 45.08
N ALA A 586 -0.02 67.16 46.09
CA ALA A 586 -0.37 68.59 46.03
C ALA A 586 0.88 69.44 45.68
N ASP A 587 2.04 69.09 46.24
CA ASP A 587 3.31 69.78 45.96
C ASP A 587 3.75 69.65 44.50
N MET A 588 3.56 68.48 43.91
CA MET A 588 3.83 68.24 42.47
C MET A 588 2.89 69.02 41.56
N TRP A 589 1.59 69.13 41.91
CA TRP A 589 0.65 70.00 41.21
C TRP A 589 1.02 71.46 41.28
N CYS A 590 1.46 71.92 42.47
CA CYS A 590 1.95 73.28 42.66
C CYS A 590 3.25 73.55 41.82
N ALA A 591 4.17 72.59 41.83
CA ALA A 591 5.38 72.71 41.04
C ALA A 591 5.08 72.71 39.54
N THR A 592 4.13 71.92 39.08
CA THR A 592 3.67 71.89 37.67
C THR A 592 3.05 73.23 37.28
N ALA A 593 2.15 73.75 38.12
CA ALA A 593 1.51 75.06 37.89
C ALA A 593 2.56 76.17 37.85
N ALA A 594 3.51 76.18 38.82
CA ALA A 594 4.61 77.15 38.84
C ALA A 594 5.49 77.08 37.58
N SER A 595 5.78 75.86 37.09
CA SER A 595 6.54 75.67 35.85
C SER A 595 5.80 76.25 34.64
N PHE A 596 4.51 76.07 34.52
CA PHE A 596 3.69 76.68 33.44
C PHE A 596 3.71 78.21 33.53
N LEU A 597 3.64 78.77 34.72
CA LEU A 597 3.73 80.21 34.89
C LEU A 597 5.11 80.74 34.48
N VAL A 598 6.17 80.07 34.90
CA VAL A 598 7.53 80.45 34.51
C VAL A 598 7.72 80.42 33.01
N VAL A 599 7.27 79.34 32.35
CA VAL A 599 7.31 79.18 30.87
C VAL A 599 6.48 80.30 30.22
N GLY A 600 5.26 80.54 30.73
CA GLY A 600 4.47 81.68 30.22
C GLY A 600 5.14 83.03 30.33
N VAL A 601 5.77 83.31 31.45
CA VAL A 601 6.56 84.54 31.62
C VAL A 601 7.73 84.60 30.64
N VAL A 602 8.45 83.52 30.47
CA VAL A 602 9.55 83.47 29.52
C VAL A 602 9.08 83.71 28.08
N ILE A 603 7.99 83.09 27.68
CA ILE A 603 7.38 83.34 26.39
C ILE A 603 6.95 84.82 26.26
N TRP A 604 6.34 85.35 27.29
CA TRP A 604 5.94 86.77 27.29
C TRP A 604 7.14 87.68 27.12
N ILE A 605 8.22 87.46 27.81
CA ILE A 605 9.44 88.25 27.70
C ILE A 605 10.01 88.20 26.26
N LEU A 606 10.03 87.01 25.66
CA LEU A 606 10.58 86.79 24.32
C LEU A 606 9.67 87.36 23.24
N GLU A 607 8.37 87.17 23.35
CA GLU A 607 7.41 87.53 22.29
C GLU A 607 6.76 88.90 22.42
N HIS A 608 6.81 89.55 23.63
CA HIS A 608 6.17 90.80 23.89
C HIS A 608 6.56 91.96 22.93
N ARG A 609 7.75 91.90 22.41
CA ARG A 609 8.27 92.92 21.48
C ARG A 609 7.90 92.65 20.01
N VAL A 610 7.69 91.42 19.68
CA VAL A 610 7.56 90.99 18.28
C VAL A 610 6.09 90.63 17.95
N ASN A 611 5.36 89.97 18.87
CA ASN A 611 4.02 89.47 18.60
C ASN A 611 2.93 90.38 19.18
N ASN A 612 2.02 90.82 18.32
CA ASN A 612 0.90 91.72 18.70
C ASN A 612 -0.10 91.13 19.71
N ASP A 613 -0.21 89.82 19.80
CA ASP A 613 -1.09 89.15 20.73
C ASP A 613 -0.67 89.28 22.22
N PHE A 614 0.60 89.52 22.42
CA PHE A 614 1.18 89.82 23.74
C PHE A 614 1.23 91.34 24.08
N ARG A 615 0.60 92.21 23.23
CA ARG A 615 0.44 93.62 23.44
C ARG A 615 -1.02 93.99 23.77
N GLY A 616 -1.26 94.79 24.74
CA GLY A 616 -2.63 95.23 25.07
C GLY A 616 -2.82 95.41 26.58
N PRO A 617 -4.05 95.53 27.05
CA PRO A 617 -4.29 95.69 28.48
C PRO A 617 -3.83 94.47 29.29
N PRO A 618 -3.34 94.69 30.53
CA PRO A 618 -2.70 93.65 31.33
C PRO A 618 -3.50 92.36 31.46
N LYS A 619 -4.84 92.41 31.53
CA LYS A 619 -5.72 91.22 31.59
C LYS A 619 -5.64 90.38 30.32
N LYS A 620 -5.50 90.94 29.13
CA LYS A 620 -5.38 90.24 27.87
C LYS A 620 -4.00 89.55 27.78
N GLN A 621 -2.97 90.22 28.21
CA GLN A 621 -1.64 89.65 28.23
C GLN A 621 -1.52 88.46 29.20
N LEU A 622 -2.14 88.53 30.34
CA LEU A 622 -2.20 87.41 31.31
C LEU A 622 -2.97 86.21 30.74
N LEU A 623 -4.05 86.44 30.03
CA LEU A 623 -4.79 85.36 29.41
C LEU A 623 -3.98 84.67 28.30
N THR A 624 -3.28 85.44 27.48
CA THR A 624 -2.41 84.90 26.42
C THR A 624 -1.18 84.13 26.99
N MET A 625 -0.71 84.51 28.16
CA MET A 625 0.34 83.75 28.88
C MET A 625 -0.15 82.40 29.42
N LEU A 626 -1.46 82.26 29.75
CA LEU A 626 -2.04 81.07 30.31
C LEU A 626 -2.68 80.12 29.27
N MET A 627 -2.85 80.60 28.05
CA MET A 627 -3.24 79.79 26.88
C MET A 627 -2.05 79.21 26.15
#